data_1c0f3eeb87710763dbeeafd13912bed9
#
_entry.id   1c0f3eeb87710763dbeeafd13912bed9
#
_cell.length_a   1.000
_cell.length_b   1.000
_cell.length_c   1.000
_cell.angle_alpha   90.00
_cell.angle_beta   90.00
_cell.angle_gamma   90.00
#
_symmetry.space_group_name_H-M   'P 1'
#
loop_
_entity.id
_entity.type
_entity.pdbx_description
1 polymer ?
#
loop_
_entity_poly.entity_id
_entity_poly.type
_entity_poly.pdbx_seq_one_letter_code
_entity_poly.pdbx_strand_id
1 'polypeptide(L)'
;MPRIVTRGIKKEDVKELSTVLLDTIETIIDRPKSAFTLEAVEATSYFDGEEAPLVYVEVSWKARPTEVCKEVAEAITPLIKDKGYEKVFVYFKELDLEKEFTL
;
A
#
# COMPACT_ATOMS: atom_id res chain seq x y z
N MET A 1 -10.44 3.94 -8.94
CA MET A 1 -10.19 4.35 -7.56
C MET A 1 -9.05 3.52 -6.97
N PRO A 2 -7.90 4.12 -6.66
CA PRO A 2 -6.79 3.38 -6.05
C PRO A 2 -7.15 2.85 -4.66
N ARG A 3 -6.86 1.59 -4.43
CA ARG A 3 -7.11 0.93 -3.15
C ARG A 3 -5.78 0.42 -2.62
N ILE A 4 -5.45 0.83 -1.40
CA ILE A 4 -4.20 0.43 -0.75
C ILE A 4 -4.56 -0.38 0.48
N VAL A 5 -4.02 -1.58 0.56
CA VAL A 5 -4.23 -2.48 1.70
C VAL A 5 -2.86 -2.82 2.28
N THR A 6 -2.69 -2.55 3.57
CA THR A 6 -1.48 -2.95 4.28
C THR A 6 -1.77 -4.19 5.12
N ARG A 7 -0.85 -5.14 5.10
CA ARG A 7 -0.91 -6.35 5.93
C ARG A 7 0.36 -6.45 6.75
N GLY A 8 0.20 -6.58 8.07
CA GLY A 8 1.33 -6.72 8.97
C GLY A 8 1.84 -5.43 9.58
N ILE A 9 1.24 -4.31 9.28
CA ILE A 9 1.51 -3.04 9.97
C ILE A 9 0.44 -2.84 11.03
N LYS A 10 0.83 -2.44 12.22
CA LYS A 10 -0.13 -2.13 13.28
C LYS A 10 -1.04 -0.98 12.83
N LYS A 11 -2.32 -1.07 13.15
CA LYS A 11 -3.29 -0.07 12.72
C LYS A 11 -2.95 1.34 13.19
N GLU A 12 -2.33 1.48 14.37
CA GLU A 12 -1.89 2.77 14.89
C GLU A 12 -0.83 3.39 13.99
N ASP A 13 0.09 2.58 13.48
CA ASP A 13 1.13 3.04 12.57
C ASP A 13 0.55 3.40 11.20
N VAL A 14 -0.42 2.63 10.71
CA VAL A 14 -1.10 2.96 9.45
C VAL A 14 -1.82 4.30 9.59
N LYS A 15 -2.48 4.53 10.71
CA LYS A 15 -3.15 5.80 10.99
C LYS A 15 -2.16 6.96 10.92
N GLU A 16 -1.00 6.82 11.55
CA GLU A 16 0.03 7.86 11.53
C GLU A 16 0.63 8.07 10.14
N LEU A 17 0.79 6.98 9.37
CA LEU A 17 1.35 7.03 8.04
C LEU A 17 0.36 7.49 6.97
N SER A 18 -0.93 7.45 7.26
CA SER A 18 -1.97 7.61 6.24
C SER A 18 -1.83 8.89 5.43
N THR A 19 -1.57 10.01 6.07
CA THR A 19 -1.45 11.29 5.36
C THR A 19 -0.25 11.30 4.43
N VAL A 20 0.93 10.92 4.94
CA VAL A 20 2.16 10.98 4.14
C VAL A 20 2.15 9.93 3.02
N LEU A 21 1.60 8.75 3.27
CA LEU A 21 1.47 7.73 2.23
C LEU A 21 0.59 8.22 1.09
N LEU A 22 -0.58 8.74 1.41
CA LEU A 22 -1.52 9.20 0.40
C LEU A 22 -1.01 10.43 -0.34
N ASP A 23 -0.39 11.37 0.37
CA ASP A 23 0.23 12.54 -0.26
C ASP A 23 1.34 12.14 -1.23
N THR A 24 2.16 11.16 -0.85
CA THR A 24 3.27 10.68 -1.67
C THR A 24 2.74 10.05 -2.96
N ILE A 25 1.74 9.19 -2.86
CA ILE A 25 1.16 8.53 -4.03
C ILE A 25 0.44 9.55 -4.91
N GLU A 26 -0.32 10.46 -4.32
CA GLU A 26 -1.01 11.53 -5.04
C GLU A 26 -0.06 12.33 -5.91
N THR A 27 1.10 12.68 -5.36
CA THR A 27 2.11 13.46 -6.09
C THR A 27 2.65 12.69 -7.30
N ILE A 28 2.88 11.39 -7.14
CA ILE A 28 3.48 10.56 -8.20
C ILE A 28 2.50 10.31 -9.34
N ILE A 29 1.24 10.00 -9.03
CA ILE A 29 0.27 9.59 -10.05
C ILE A 29 -0.67 10.71 -10.49
N ASP A 30 -0.55 11.88 -9.90
CA ASP A 30 -1.38 13.05 -10.22
C ASP A 30 -2.88 12.75 -10.14
N ARG A 31 -3.30 12.08 -9.06
CA ARG A 31 -4.70 11.81 -8.76
C ARG A 31 -4.99 12.31 -7.36
N PRO A 32 -6.13 12.98 -7.13
CA PRO A 32 -6.43 13.52 -5.79
C PRO A 32 -6.56 12.38 -4.78
N LYS A 33 -5.96 12.56 -3.61
CA LYS A 33 -5.99 11.53 -2.58
C LYS A 33 -7.40 11.22 -2.07
N SER A 34 -8.35 12.11 -2.31
CA SER A 34 -9.76 11.85 -2.00
C SER A 34 -10.34 10.66 -2.78
N ALA A 35 -9.68 10.25 -3.88
CA ALA A 35 -10.08 9.09 -4.65
C ALA A 35 -9.48 7.79 -4.11
N PHE A 36 -8.63 7.85 -3.09
CA PHE A 36 -7.92 6.67 -2.56
C PHE A 36 -8.64 6.10 -1.36
N THR A 37 -8.47 4.78 -1.16
CA THR A 37 -8.81 4.14 0.10
C THR A 37 -7.57 3.48 0.68
N LEU A 38 -7.44 3.48 2.00
CA LEU A 38 -6.34 2.87 2.70
C LEU A 38 -6.89 2.00 3.83
N GLU A 39 -6.54 0.73 3.81
CA GLU A 39 -6.98 -0.22 4.83
C GLU A 39 -5.78 -0.81 5.55
N ALA A 40 -5.96 -1.05 6.85
CA ALA A 40 -4.98 -1.75 7.67
C ALA A 40 -5.54 -3.11 8.04
N VAL A 41 -4.83 -4.17 7.64
CA VAL A 41 -5.13 -5.55 8.04
C VAL A 41 -4.00 -6.02 8.93
N GLU A 42 -4.31 -6.28 10.20
CA GLU A 42 -3.32 -6.81 11.13
C GLU A 42 -3.19 -8.31 10.89
N ALA A 43 -2.10 -8.70 10.24
CA ALA A 43 -1.83 -10.07 9.87
C ALA A 43 -0.54 -10.55 10.52
N THR A 44 -0.52 -11.81 10.90
CA THR A 44 0.68 -12.45 11.44
C THR A 44 1.17 -13.46 10.42
N SER A 45 2.45 -13.34 10.05
CA SER A 45 3.07 -14.24 9.08
C SER A 45 3.96 -15.26 9.77
N TYR A 46 4.02 -16.46 9.22
CA TYR A 46 4.78 -17.56 9.78
C TYR A 46 5.66 -18.18 8.72
N PHE A 47 6.82 -18.64 9.14
CA PHE A 47 7.68 -19.44 8.31
C PHE A 47 8.20 -20.61 9.16
N ASP A 48 7.98 -21.82 8.67
CA ASP A 48 8.49 -23.05 9.28
C ASP A 48 8.16 -23.16 10.79
N GLY A 49 6.91 -22.82 11.15
CA GLY A 49 6.39 -22.94 12.51
C GLY A 49 6.68 -21.77 13.43
N GLU A 50 7.39 -20.74 12.96
CA GLU A 50 7.72 -19.57 13.76
C GLU A 50 7.21 -18.30 13.13
N GLU A 51 6.97 -17.28 13.95
CA GLU A 51 6.58 -15.98 13.41
C GLU A 51 7.72 -15.40 12.57
N ALA A 52 7.38 -14.94 11.39
CA ALA A 52 8.31 -14.31 10.47
C ALA A 52 7.71 -12.97 10.05
N PRO A 53 7.94 -11.91 10.84
CA PRO A 53 7.31 -10.62 10.57
C PRO A 53 7.64 -10.09 9.18
N LEU A 54 6.60 -9.74 8.43
CA LEU A 54 6.74 -9.08 7.15
C LEU A 54 5.56 -8.15 6.93
N VAL A 55 5.77 -7.15 6.09
CA VAL A 55 4.73 -6.23 5.66
C VAL A 55 4.46 -6.48 4.20
N TYR A 56 3.18 -6.56 3.86
CA TYR A 56 2.72 -6.72 2.49
C TYR A 56 1.76 -5.58 2.17
N VAL A 57 2.15 -4.75 1.20
CA VAL A 57 1.30 -3.65 0.74
C VAL A 57 0.78 -3.99 -0.64
N GLU A 58 -0.54 -4.02 -0.79
CA GLU A 58 -1.19 -4.25 -2.06
C GLU A 58 -1.82 -2.96 -2.55
N VAL A 59 -1.44 -2.54 -3.74
CA VAL A 59 -2.01 -1.36 -4.39
C VAL A 59 -2.81 -1.82 -5.59
N SER A 60 -4.12 -1.61 -5.55
CA SER A 60 -5.03 -2.00 -6.63
C SER A 60 -5.54 -0.74 -7.32
N TRP A 61 -5.27 -0.61 -8.61
CA TRP A 61 -5.66 0.55 -9.41
C TRP A 61 -5.77 0.17 -10.89
N LYS A 62 -6.15 1.12 -11.74
CA LYS A 62 -6.14 0.88 -13.18
C LYS A 62 -4.70 0.68 -13.67
N ALA A 63 -4.53 -0.01 -14.79
CA ALA A 63 -3.21 -0.28 -15.35
C ALA A 63 -2.36 0.99 -15.47
N ARG A 64 -1.12 0.92 -15.00
CA ARG A 64 -0.11 1.97 -15.11
C ARG A 64 1.22 1.36 -15.52
N PRO A 65 2.12 2.17 -16.13
CA PRO A 65 3.44 1.66 -16.49
C PRO A 65 4.20 1.11 -15.28
N THR A 66 5.01 0.07 -15.50
CA THR A 66 5.82 -0.54 -14.45
C THR A 66 6.72 0.48 -13.75
N GLU A 67 7.23 1.46 -14.49
CA GLU A 67 8.09 2.51 -13.93
C GLU A 67 7.36 3.35 -12.87
N VAL A 68 6.08 3.61 -13.08
CA VAL A 68 5.25 4.34 -12.12
C VAL A 68 5.04 3.50 -10.86
N CYS A 69 4.74 2.22 -11.03
CA CYS A 69 4.60 1.29 -9.91
C CYS A 69 5.89 1.23 -9.10
N LYS A 70 7.03 1.12 -9.77
CA LYS A 70 8.33 1.08 -9.11
C LYS A 70 8.60 2.37 -8.34
N GLU A 71 8.28 3.50 -8.93
CA GLU A 71 8.46 4.81 -8.27
C GLU A 71 7.64 4.90 -6.98
N VAL A 72 6.39 4.46 -7.04
CA VAL A 72 5.52 4.44 -5.85
C VAL A 72 6.08 3.49 -4.80
N ALA A 73 6.49 2.28 -5.18
CA ALA A 73 7.06 1.32 -4.24
C ALA A 73 8.31 1.87 -3.55
N GLU A 74 9.21 2.48 -4.33
CA GLU A 74 10.43 3.06 -3.79
C GLU A 74 10.17 4.25 -2.88
N ALA A 75 9.09 4.99 -3.13
CA ALA A 75 8.75 6.17 -2.32
C ALA A 75 8.06 5.80 -1.00
N ILE A 76 7.20 4.79 -0.98
CA ILE A 76 6.46 4.44 0.24
C ILE A 76 7.20 3.47 1.16
N THR A 77 8.08 2.64 0.62
CA THR A 77 8.80 1.64 1.43
C THR A 77 9.62 2.27 2.56
N PRO A 78 10.40 3.33 2.33
CA PRO A 78 11.16 3.95 3.42
C PRO A 78 10.27 4.51 4.54
N LEU A 79 9.09 5.03 4.18
CA LEU A 79 8.15 5.56 5.16
C LEU A 79 7.69 4.47 6.13
N ILE A 80 7.46 3.27 5.60
CA ILE A 80 7.04 2.13 6.40
C ILE A 80 8.20 1.61 7.23
N LYS A 81 9.38 1.48 6.62
CA LYS A 81 10.57 0.99 7.32
C LYS A 81 10.98 1.90 8.49
N ASP A 82 10.75 3.19 8.37
CA ASP A 82 11.06 4.15 9.44
C ASP A 82 10.24 3.88 10.71
N LYS A 83 9.12 3.16 10.60
CA LYS A 83 8.32 2.75 11.75
C LYS A 83 8.85 1.47 12.41
N GLY A 84 9.95 0.91 11.92
CA GLY A 84 10.57 -0.28 12.50
C GLY A 84 10.26 -1.59 11.77
N TYR A 85 9.58 -1.53 10.64
CA TYR A 85 9.26 -2.71 9.83
C TYR A 85 10.42 -2.98 8.87
N GLU A 86 11.04 -4.15 8.98
CA GLU A 86 12.26 -4.45 8.22
C GLU A 86 12.01 -5.03 6.84
N LYS A 87 11.00 -5.86 6.71
CA LYS A 87 10.73 -6.60 5.48
C LYS A 87 9.41 -6.14 4.88
N VAL A 88 9.50 -5.42 3.77
CA VAL A 88 8.34 -4.80 3.12
C VAL A 88 8.27 -5.23 1.67
N PHE A 89 7.13 -5.82 1.28
CA PHE A 89 6.82 -6.14 -0.10
C PHE A 89 5.69 -5.23 -0.58
N VAL A 90 5.83 -4.71 -1.79
CA VAL A 90 4.78 -3.90 -2.42
C VAL A 90 4.35 -4.58 -3.71
N TYR A 91 3.07 -4.85 -3.83
CA TYR A 91 2.51 -5.51 -5.01
C TYR A 91 1.42 -4.65 -5.64
N PHE A 92 1.41 -4.58 -6.97
CA PHE A 92 0.43 -3.80 -7.71
C PHE A 92 -0.50 -4.73 -8.48
N LYS A 93 -1.79 -4.48 -8.35
CA LYS A 93 -2.84 -5.26 -8.99
C LYS A 93 -3.65 -4.34 -9.90
N GLU A 94 -3.85 -4.76 -11.14
CA GLU A 94 -4.61 -3.97 -12.10
C GLU A 94 -6.11 -4.23 -11.96
N LEU A 95 -6.89 -3.15 -11.89
CA LEU A 95 -8.34 -3.21 -11.82
C LEU A 95 -8.94 -2.81 -13.16
N ASP A 96 -9.97 -3.55 -13.57
CA ASP A 96 -10.79 -3.18 -14.71
C ASP A 96 -11.90 -2.26 -14.18
N LEU A 97 -11.72 -0.95 -14.40
CA LEU A 97 -12.66 0.05 -13.88
C LEU A 97 -14.03 -0.01 -14.54
N GLU A 98 -14.17 -0.68 -15.69
CA GLU A 98 -15.47 -0.91 -16.31
C GLU A 98 -16.33 -1.86 -15.47
N LYS A 99 -15.70 -2.60 -14.57
CA LYS A 99 -16.37 -3.54 -13.67
C LYS A 99 -16.48 -3.03 -12.24
N GLU A 100 -16.18 -1.76 -12.00
CA GLU A 100 -16.30 -1.13 -10.69
C GLU A 100 -17.55 -0.25 -10.67
N PHE A 101 -18.44 -0.53 -9.72
CA PHE A 101 -19.71 0.17 -9.60
C PHE A 101 -19.80 0.80 -8.21
N THR A 102 -20.11 2.10 -8.17
CA THR A 102 -20.42 2.81 -6.94
C THR A 102 -21.92 3.05 -6.91
N LEU A 103 -22.62 2.31 -6.05
CA LEU A 103 -24.07 2.31 -6.01
C LEU A 103 -24.61 3.09 -4.83
#